data_afea18f3d3ff1dd6b06c878af35247c0
#
_entry.id   afea18f3d3ff1dd6b06c878af35247c0
#
_cell.length_a   1.000
_cell.length_b   1.000
_cell.length_c   1.000
_cell.angle_alpha   90.00
_cell.angle_beta   90.00
_cell.angle_gamma   90.00
#
_symmetry.space_group_name_H-M   'P 1'
#
loop_
_entity.id
_entity.type
_entity.pdbx_description
1 polymer ?
#
loop_
_entity_poly.entity_id
_entity_poly.type
_entity_poly.pdbx_seq_one_letter_code
_entity_poly.pdbx_strand_id
1 'polypeptide(L)'
;FMEIYKKQTLSETFSVYFEKRMARILLLGIISGFPWVLIGSSLSLWLKEDGLSRSTIGWAGLIFAVYAFNYLWAPIIDRIRIPWLTNKIGHRRGWIVTMQIVILISLVCWSFINPTANLALVISIGLIIAIASATQDITVDALRIEQVGEDEGKSMQAGAAMAVVGWWTGYKLGGVIALNAAEFFQQAGFENYWQITFLVLGVVVIACNIGLMFVHEPQPTERQKSQIRTDQMIEEKLGASNVATKSVAWISGTVAGPIISFFKKNGFKIALGILGFVFLFKIGEAFLGRMSIIFYKEIGFSKSDIALYSKGLGWITTVVFTLLGGLFAIRSGVIKAMFVSGILMASTNLLFSVLAWSGKSEWLFAVAVIFDDMAAAFATVAFVAFISMLVDRTYTATQYALLASIGTAGRTTLAASSGAMVDWLNGDWGIFFVITAIMVIPSLICLWFIKDKLSLQ
;
A
#
# COMPACT_ATOMS: atom_id res chain seq x y z
N PHE A 1 -12.21 -1.49 -42.74
CA PHE A 1 -13.16 -2.07 -41.78
C PHE A 1 -12.93 -1.40 -40.44
N MET A 2 -13.62 -0.28 -40.18
CA MET A 2 -13.70 0.32 -38.87
C MET A 2 -14.71 -0.49 -38.05
N GLU A 3 -14.25 -1.34 -37.14
CA GLU A 3 -15.10 -1.84 -36.06
C GLU A 3 -15.40 -0.67 -35.12
N ILE A 4 -16.66 -0.26 -35.14
CA ILE A 4 -17.22 0.72 -34.23
C ILE A 4 -17.16 0.06 -32.83
N TYR A 5 -16.20 0.47 -32.02
CA TYR A 5 -16.19 0.18 -30.58
C TYR A 5 -17.48 0.77 -29.99
N LYS A 6 -18.47 -0.07 -29.83
CA LYS A 6 -19.70 0.30 -29.12
C LYS A 6 -19.31 0.67 -27.68
N LYS A 7 -19.35 1.96 -27.36
CA LYS A 7 -19.17 2.40 -25.95
C LYS A 7 -20.18 1.64 -25.10
N GLN A 8 -19.67 0.84 -24.15
CA GLN A 8 -20.53 0.16 -23.19
C GLN A 8 -21.36 1.16 -22.40
N THR A 9 -22.61 0.84 -22.15
CA THR A 9 -23.46 1.59 -21.24
C THR A 9 -22.95 1.43 -19.81
N LEU A 10 -23.14 2.44 -18.96
CA LEU A 10 -22.77 2.40 -17.54
C LEU A 10 -23.33 1.16 -16.82
N SER A 11 -24.55 0.72 -17.19
CA SER A 11 -25.19 -0.46 -16.60
C SER A 11 -24.46 -1.77 -16.94
N GLU A 12 -23.93 -1.92 -18.14
CA GLU A 12 -23.15 -3.10 -18.55
C GLU A 12 -21.80 -3.16 -17.82
N THR A 13 -21.18 -2.02 -17.60
CA THR A 13 -19.94 -1.93 -16.82
C THR A 13 -20.17 -2.29 -15.36
N PHE A 14 -21.28 -1.83 -14.76
CA PHE A 14 -21.62 -2.14 -13.38
C PHE A 14 -21.99 -3.60 -13.14
N SER A 15 -22.59 -4.29 -14.13
CA SER A 15 -23.00 -5.69 -13.97
C SER A 15 -21.83 -6.64 -13.70
N VAL A 16 -20.62 -6.34 -14.21
CA VAL A 16 -19.41 -7.13 -13.99
C VAL A 16 -18.99 -7.12 -12.51
N TYR A 17 -19.21 -6.02 -11.80
CA TYR A 17 -18.85 -5.89 -10.38
C TYR A 17 -19.70 -6.76 -9.44
N PHE A 18 -20.84 -7.26 -9.88
CA PHE A 18 -21.73 -8.12 -9.08
C PHE A 18 -21.49 -9.61 -9.26
N GLU A 19 -20.48 -10.01 -10.03
CA GLU A 19 -20.09 -11.42 -10.16
C GLU A 19 -19.52 -11.96 -8.83
N LYS A 20 -19.74 -13.25 -8.55
CA LYS A 20 -19.22 -13.90 -7.33
C LYS A 20 -17.70 -13.81 -7.19
N ARG A 21 -16.98 -13.91 -8.31
CA ARG A 21 -15.51 -13.77 -8.29
C ARG A 21 -15.06 -12.37 -7.90
N MET A 22 -15.84 -11.33 -8.15
CA MET A 22 -15.55 -9.97 -7.70
C MET A 22 -15.62 -9.85 -6.18
N ALA A 23 -16.58 -10.52 -5.54
CA ALA A 23 -16.64 -10.61 -4.08
C ALA A 23 -15.41 -11.33 -3.49
N ARG A 24 -14.93 -12.37 -4.15
CA ARG A 24 -13.68 -13.07 -3.76
C ARG A 24 -12.46 -12.15 -3.89
N ILE A 25 -12.36 -11.40 -4.98
CA ILE A 25 -11.28 -10.43 -5.21
C ILE A 25 -11.35 -9.29 -4.17
N LEU A 26 -12.54 -8.83 -3.84
CA LEU A 26 -12.74 -7.86 -2.75
C LEU A 26 -12.20 -8.39 -1.43
N LEU A 27 -12.51 -9.63 -1.07
CA LEU A 27 -11.99 -10.28 0.13
C LEU A 27 -10.46 -10.38 0.11
N LEU A 28 -9.87 -10.75 -1.01
CA LEU A 28 -8.41 -10.78 -1.17
C LEU A 28 -7.79 -9.39 -0.96
N GLY A 29 -8.43 -8.36 -1.47
CA GLY A 29 -8.02 -6.98 -1.21
C GLY A 29 -8.09 -6.61 0.27
N ILE A 30 -9.16 -6.99 0.96
CA ILE A 30 -9.31 -6.77 2.41
C ILE A 30 -8.20 -7.47 3.20
N ILE A 31 -7.88 -8.71 2.86
CA ILE A 31 -6.78 -9.47 3.46
C ILE A 31 -5.44 -8.75 3.27
N SER A 32 -5.21 -8.19 2.09
CA SER A 32 -3.98 -7.45 1.77
C SER A 32 -3.88 -6.12 2.54
N GLY A 33 -4.99 -5.38 2.67
CA GLY A 33 -4.99 -4.06 3.28
C GLY A 33 -5.04 -4.07 4.82
N PHE A 34 -5.59 -5.11 5.42
CA PHE A 34 -5.82 -5.16 6.87
C PHE A 34 -4.53 -5.07 7.71
N PRO A 35 -3.42 -5.74 7.39
CA PRO A 35 -2.20 -5.64 8.19
C PRO A 35 -1.63 -4.23 8.31
N TRP A 36 -1.92 -3.35 7.38
CA TRP A 36 -1.51 -1.95 7.44
C TRP A 36 -2.14 -1.19 8.60
N VAL A 37 -3.32 -1.61 9.06
CA VAL A 37 -3.92 -1.09 10.29
C VAL A 37 -3.03 -1.38 11.49
N LEU A 38 -2.49 -2.58 11.56
CA LEU A 38 -1.71 -3.07 12.70
C LEU A 38 -0.40 -2.29 12.85
N ILE A 39 0.37 -2.19 11.79
CA ILE A 39 1.70 -1.57 11.79
C ILE A 39 1.67 -0.07 11.53
N GLY A 40 0.57 0.46 11.03
CA GLY A 40 0.35 1.89 10.78
C GLY A 40 -0.32 2.57 11.96
N SER A 41 -1.63 2.78 11.86
CA SER A 41 -2.37 3.60 12.81
C SER A 41 -2.42 3.01 14.23
N SER A 42 -2.63 1.71 14.36
CA SER A 42 -2.72 1.06 15.68
C SER A 42 -1.40 1.09 16.43
N LEU A 43 -0.30 0.72 15.78
CA LEU A 43 1.02 0.78 16.39
C LEU A 43 1.37 2.22 16.79
N SER A 44 1.14 3.17 15.91
CA SER A 44 1.44 4.58 16.16
C SER A 44 0.70 5.13 17.37
N LEU A 45 -0.61 4.87 17.49
CA LEU A 45 -1.41 5.30 18.63
C LEU A 45 -1.02 4.57 19.92
N TRP A 46 -0.77 3.28 19.85
CA TRP A 46 -0.31 2.52 21.02
C TRP A 46 0.96 3.11 21.60
N LEU A 47 1.95 3.38 20.75
CA LEU A 47 3.20 4.00 21.18
C LEU A 47 2.98 5.41 21.72
N LYS A 48 2.11 6.20 21.09
CA LYS A 48 1.77 7.56 21.55
C LYS A 48 1.10 7.56 22.91
N GLU A 49 0.11 6.71 23.12
CA GLU A 49 -0.66 6.65 24.37
C GLU A 49 0.17 6.06 25.53
N ASP A 50 1.18 5.25 25.23
CA ASP A 50 2.14 4.75 26.22
C ASP A 50 3.28 5.75 26.53
N GLY A 51 3.23 6.96 25.97
CA GLY A 51 4.12 8.06 26.32
C GLY A 51 5.41 8.15 25.51
N LEU A 52 5.54 7.38 24.41
CA LEU A 52 6.73 7.46 23.56
C LEU A 52 6.73 8.71 22.69
N SER A 53 7.92 9.20 22.34
CA SER A 53 8.09 10.45 21.60
C SER A 53 7.61 10.34 20.15
N ARG A 54 7.24 11.49 19.56
CA ARG A 54 6.88 11.58 18.13
C ARG A 54 8.02 11.09 17.23
N SER A 55 9.26 11.42 17.59
CA SER A 55 10.45 10.96 16.89
C SER A 55 10.53 9.43 16.85
N THR A 56 10.36 8.77 17.99
CA THR A 56 10.35 7.31 18.11
C THR A 56 9.26 6.68 17.25
N ILE A 57 8.04 7.25 17.29
CA ILE A 57 6.90 6.77 16.48
C ILE A 57 7.20 6.92 14.98
N GLY A 58 7.77 8.05 14.59
CA GLY A 58 8.18 8.28 13.20
C GLY A 58 9.20 7.25 12.71
N TRP A 59 10.26 7.02 13.48
CA TRP A 59 11.29 6.04 13.13
C TRP A 59 10.78 4.59 13.12
N ALA A 60 9.80 4.26 13.95
CA ALA A 60 9.12 2.97 13.89
C ALA A 60 8.48 2.68 12.52
N GLY A 61 8.16 3.71 11.75
CA GLY A 61 7.66 3.58 10.38
C GLY A 61 8.66 3.01 9.38
N LEU A 62 9.94 2.84 9.72
CA LEU A 62 10.92 2.17 8.87
C LEU A 62 10.56 0.71 8.58
N ILE A 63 9.72 0.08 9.40
CA ILE A 63 9.22 -1.27 9.12
C ILE A 63 8.48 -1.35 7.77
N PHE A 64 7.89 -0.27 7.29
CA PHE A 64 7.25 -0.21 5.98
C PHE A 64 8.24 -0.31 4.80
N ALA A 65 9.55 -0.13 5.03
CA ALA A 65 10.56 -0.30 4.00
C ALA A 65 10.56 -1.72 3.39
N VAL A 66 10.09 -2.71 4.11
CA VAL A 66 9.95 -4.10 3.65
C VAL A 66 9.11 -4.18 2.36
N TYR A 67 8.07 -3.36 2.25
CA TYR A 67 7.21 -3.35 1.06
C TYR A 67 7.92 -2.83 -0.19
N ALA A 68 8.99 -2.07 -0.04
CA ALA A 68 9.81 -1.60 -1.17
C ALA A 68 10.71 -2.71 -1.73
N PHE A 69 11.00 -3.73 -0.95
CA PHE A 69 11.94 -4.79 -1.31
C PHE A 69 11.28 -6.16 -1.51
N ASN A 70 9.97 -6.28 -1.33
CA ASN A 70 9.28 -7.57 -1.37
C ASN A 70 9.40 -8.29 -2.72
N TYR A 71 9.59 -7.57 -3.83
CA TYR A 71 9.81 -8.15 -5.14
C TYR A 71 11.07 -9.03 -5.21
N LEU A 72 12.05 -8.82 -4.31
CA LEU A 72 13.29 -9.59 -4.28
C LEU A 72 13.08 -11.05 -3.88
N TRP A 73 12.09 -11.36 -3.06
CA TRP A 73 11.81 -12.74 -2.63
C TRP A 73 10.55 -13.36 -3.24
N ALA A 74 9.92 -12.67 -4.17
CA ALA A 74 8.75 -13.19 -4.87
C ALA A 74 8.99 -14.58 -5.53
N PRO A 75 10.13 -14.86 -6.18
CA PRO A 75 10.40 -16.19 -6.72
C PRO A 75 10.52 -17.29 -5.68
N ILE A 76 10.95 -16.97 -4.48
CA ILE A 76 10.98 -17.94 -3.37
C ILE A 76 9.57 -18.42 -3.06
N ILE A 77 8.62 -17.51 -3.02
CA ILE A 77 7.20 -17.81 -2.80
C ILE A 77 6.65 -18.70 -3.91
N ASP A 78 7.00 -18.42 -5.15
CA ASP A 78 6.52 -19.20 -6.30
C ASP A 78 7.08 -20.62 -6.33
N ARG A 79 8.30 -20.83 -5.84
CA ARG A 79 9.02 -22.10 -5.91
C ARG A 79 8.82 -23.02 -4.71
N ILE A 80 8.75 -22.44 -3.52
CA ILE A 80 8.68 -23.21 -2.28
C ILE A 80 7.23 -23.55 -1.98
N ARG A 81 6.97 -24.85 -1.82
CA ARG A 81 5.68 -25.35 -1.35
C ARG A 81 5.67 -25.45 0.16
N ILE A 82 4.60 -24.93 0.78
CA ILE A 82 4.41 -25.10 2.22
C ILE A 82 4.05 -26.56 2.51
N PRO A 83 4.84 -27.29 3.32
CA PRO A 83 4.55 -28.67 3.62
C PRO A 83 3.15 -28.85 4.19
N TRP A 84 2.46 -29.86 3.77
CA TRP A 84 1.08 -30.23 4.15
C TRP A 84 0.00 -29.24 3.65
N LEU A 85 0.15 -27.92 3.84
CA LEU A 85 -0.85 -26.93 3.44
C LEU A 85 -1.03 -26.83 1.93
N THR A 86 0.04 -26.85 1.16
CA THR A 86 -0.05 -26.81 -0.31
C THR A 86 -0.87 -27.95 -0.87
N ASN A 87 -0.72 -29.15 -0.32
CA ASN A 87 -1.47 -30.32 -0.74
C ASN A 87 -2.94 -30.29 -0.30
N LYS A 88 -3.24 -29.62 0.83
CA LYS A 88 -4.59 -29.55 1.39
C LYS A 88 -5.45 -28.44 0.80
N ILE A 89 -4.90 -27.25 0.66
CA ILE A 89 -5.65 -26.04 0.31
C ILE A 89 -5.12 -25.30 -0.90
N GLY A 90 -4.01 -25.75 -1.48
CA GLY A 90 -3.40 -25.14 -2.66
C GLY A 90 -2.17 -24.30 -2.33
N HIS A 91 -1.39 -23.95 -3.37
CA HIS A 91 -0.12 -23.26 -3.20
C HIS A 91 -0.31 -21.81 -2.73
N ARG A 92 -1.17 -21.05 -3.40
CA ARG A 92 -1.41 -19.63 -3.07
C ARG A 92 -2.10 -19.48 -1.72
N ARG A 93 -3.17 -20.21 -1.50
CA ARG A 93 -3.89 -20.20 -0.23
C ARG A 93 -3.01 -20.70 0.92
N GLY A 94 -2.17 -21.70 0.68
CA GLY A 94 -1.20 -22.19 1.68
C GLY A 94 -0.24 -21.09 2.15
N TRP A 95 0.31 -20.31 1.24
CA TRP A 95 1.16 -19.18 1.58
C TRP A 95 0.41 -18.07 2.33
N ILE A 96 -0.78 -17.70 1.87
CA ILE A 96 -1.59 -16.66 2.51
C ILE A 96 -1.97 -17.08 3.94
N VAL A 97 -2.44 -18.30 4.13
CA VAL A 97 -2.79 -18.83 5.47
C VAL A 97 -1.57 -18.83 6.39
N THR A 98 -0.40 -19.27 5.89
CA THR A 98 0.83 -19.29 6.67
C THR A 98 1.22 -17.89 7.12
N MET A 99 1.16 -16.90 6.22
CA MET A 99 1.48 -15.51 6.56
C MET A 99 0.46 -14.92 7.55
N GLN A 100 -0.81 -15.24 7.40
CA GLN A 100 -1.84 -14.81 8.35
C GLN A 100 -1.69 -15.46 9.72
N ILE A 101 -1.24 -16.71 9.79
CA ILE A 101 -0.88 -17.35 11.07
C ILE A 101 0.30 -16.63 11.72
N VAL A 102 1.32 -16.25 10.97
CA VAL A 102 2.44 -15.44 11.47
C VAL A 102 1.96 -14.12 12.03
N ILE A 103 1.06 -13.43 11.33
CA ILE A 103 0.45 -12.18 11.78
C ILE A 103 -0.35 -12.40 13.08
N LEU A 104 -1.15 -13.46 13.14
CA LEU A 104 -1.96 -13.80 14.31
C LEU A 104 -1.09 -14.06 15.54
N ILE A 105 -0.03 -14.86 15.40
CA ILE A 105 0.93 -15.14 16.47
C ILE A 105 1.59 -13.83 16.92
N SER A 106 1.95 -12.96 15.99
CA SER A 106 2.55 -11.65 16.28
C SER A 106 1.60 -10.76 17.09
N LEU A 107 0.31 -10.75 16.76
CA LEU A 107 -0.71 -10.02 17.52
C LEU A 107 -0.87 -10.56 18.94
N VAL A 108 -0.87 -11.87 19.09
CA VAL A 108 -0.90 -12.52 20.42
C VAL A 108 0.34 -12.14 21.23
N CYS A 109 1.53 -12.12 20.62
CA CYS A 109 2.75 -11.67 21.28
C CYS A 109 2.64 -10.20 21.71
N TRP A 110 2.14 -9.32 20.87
CA TRP A 110 1.92 -7.91 21.24
C TRP A 110 0.96 -7.75 22.43
N SER A 111 0.02 -8.65 22.59
CA SER A 111 -0.94 -8.61 23.71
C SER A 111 -0.31 -8.83 25.09
N PHE A 112 0.94 -9.32 25.14
CA PHE A 112 1.69 -9.58 26.38
C PHE A 112 2.82 -8.60 26.63
N ILE A 113 3.02 -7.59 25.79
CA ILE A 113 4.19 -6.71 25.82
C ILE A 113 3.79 -5.29 26.18
N ASN A 114 4.65 -4.63 26.99
CA ASN A 114 4.57 -3.20 27.27
C ASN A 114 5.61 -2.47 26.42
N PRO A 115 5.23 -1.51 25.54
CA PRO A 115 6.15 -0.81 24.65
C PRO A 115 7.25 -0.03 25.37
N THR A 116 6.95 0.55 26.52
CA THR A 116 7.93 1.35 27.29
C THR A 116 9.03 0.48 27.89
N ALA A 117 8.71 -0.77 28.26
CA ALA A 117 9.68 -1.70 28.80
C ALA A 117 10.47 -2.44 27.73
N ASN A 118 9.86 -2.77 26.60
CA ASN A 118 10.40 -3.61 25.54
C ASN A 118 10.14 -3.06 24.14
N LEU A 119 10.52 -1.81 23.89
CA LEU A 119 10.29 -1.16 22.60
C LEU A 119 10.92 -1.92 21.43
N ALA A 120 12.15 -2.41 21.60
CA ALA A 120 12.85 -3.16 20.56
C ALA A 120 12.10 -4.43 20.17
N LEU A 121 11.48 -5.11 21.11
CA LEU A 121 10.68 -6.32 20.86
C LEU A 121 9.37 -5.95 20.12
N VAL A 122 8.71 -4.88 20.51
CA VAL A 122 7.49 -4.39 19.83
C VAL A 122 7.79 -4.06 18.36
N ILE A 123 8.86 -3.33 18.09
CA ILE A 123 9.27 -2.97 16.73
C ILE A 123 9.69 -4.21 15.93
N SER A 124 10.40 -5.15 16.55
CA SER A 124 10.80 -6.41 15.89
C SER A 124 9.59 -7.25 15.48
N ILE A 125 8.57 -7.34 16.33
CA ILE A 125 7.31 -8.01 16.00
C ILE A 125 6.56 -7.26 14.91
N GLY A 126 6.55 -5.93 14.95
CA GLY A 126 6.00 -5.10 13.87
C GLY A 126 6.68 -5.35 12.52
N LEU A 127 8.00 -5.53 12.54
CA LEU A 127 8.78 -5.91 11.35
C LEU A 127 8.37 -7.30 10.82
N ILE A 128 8.16 -8.26 11.71
CA ILE A 128 7.67 -9.61 11.33
C ILE A 128 6.29 -9.51 10.68
N ILE A 129 5.39 -8.70 11.23
CA ILE A 129 4.07 -8.45 10.62
C ILE A 129 4.23 -7.83 9.23
N ALA A 130 5.11 -6.85 9.06
CA ALA A 130 5.37 -6.21 7.79
C ALA A 130 5.91 -7.19 6.74
N ILE A 131 6.85 -8.05 7.11
CA ILE A 131 7.41 -9.08 6.23
C ILE A 131 6.33 -10.08 5.82
N ALA A 132 5.53 -10.56 6.76
CA ALA A 132 4.43 -11.48 6.48
C ALA A 132 3.38 -10.83 5.57
N SER A 133 3.02 -9.58 5.82
CA SER A 133 2.08 -8.82 4.99
C SER A 133 2.61 -8.57 3.57
N ALA A 134 3.86 -8.15 3.44
CA ALA A 134 4.49 -7.94 2.13
C ALA A 134 4.59 -9.23 1.32
N THR A 135 4.85 -10.35 1.99
CA THR A 135 4.89 -11.68 1.38
C THR A 135 3.50 -12.11 0.91
N GLN A 136 2.49 -11.94 1.74
CA GLN A 136 1.12 -12.28 1.35
C GLN A 136 0.58 -11.39 0.23
N ASP A 137 0.99 -10.13 0.13
CA ASP A 137 0.57 -9.22 -0.95
C ASP A 137 0.95 -9.76 -2.33
N ILE A 138 2.15 -10.29 -2.46
CA ILE A 138 2.61 -10.94 -3.70
C ILE A 138 1.69 -12.12 -4.07
N THR A 139 1.36 -12.94 -3.08
CA THR A 139 0.53 -14.12 -3.26
C THR A 139 -0.92 -13.76 -3.53
N VAL A 140 -1.45 -12.75 -2.84
CA VAL A 140 -2.79 -12.22 -3.06
C VAL A 140 -2.96 -11.68 -4.47
N ASP A 141 -1.99 -10.90 -4.96
CA ASP A 141 -2.03 -10.37 -6.32
C ASP A 141 -2.01 -11.48 -7.37
N ALA A 142 -1.20 -12.50 -7.17
CA ALA A 142 -1.15 -13.67 -8.06
C ALA A 142 -2.49 -14.43 -8.06
N LEU A 143 -3.05 -14.70 -6.88
CA LEU A 143 -4.32 -15.39 -6.76
C LEU A 143 -5.48 -14.58 -7.35
N ARG A 144 -5.47 -13.26 -7.17
CA ARG A 144 -6.43 -12.34 -7.79
C ARG A 144 -6.42 -12.43 -9.32
N ILE A 145 -5.25 -12.37 -9.92
CA ILE A 145 -5.10 -12.47 -11.37
C ILE A 145 -5.60 -13.83 -11.85
N GLU A 146 -5.33 -14.90 -11.14
CA GLU A 146 -5.74 -16.27 -11.46
C GLU A 146 -7.26 -16.51 -11.29
N GLN A 147 -8.00 -15.61 -10.61
CA GLN A 147 -9.48 -15.67 -10.56
C GLN A 147 -10.14 -15.34 -11.90
N VAL A 148 -9.42 -14.70 -12.81
CA VAL A 148 -9.92 -14.20 -14.10
C VAL A 148 -9.14 -14.86 -15.23
N GLY A 149 -9.84 -15.30 -16.30
CA GLY A 149 -9.22 -15.86 -17.49
C GLY A 149 -8.45 -14.80 -18.30
N GLU A 150 -7.42 -15.23 -19.04
CA GLU A 150 -6.59 -14.33 -19.87
C GLU A 150 -7.41 -13.60 -20.94
N ASP A 151 -8.47 -14.22 -21.46
CA ASP A 151 -9.34 -13.66 -22.50
C ASP A 151 -10.42 -12.71 -21.97
N GLU A 152 -10.46 -12.49 -20.65
CA GLU A 152 -11.49 -11.71 -19.99
C GLU A 152 -10.98 -10.31 -19.55
N GLY A 153 -10.53 -9.48 -20.49
CA GLY A 153 -9.91 -8.20 -20.23
C GLY A 153 -10.76 -7.24 -19.38
N LYS A 154 -12.09 -7.21 -19.56
CA LYS A 154 -13.00 -6.36 -18.77
C LYS A 154 -13.08 -6.80 -17.31
N SER A 155 -13.19 -8.11 -17.08
CA SER A 155 -13.20 -8.68 -15.75
C SER A 155 -11.85 -8.51 -15.04
N MET A 156 -10.74 -8.53 -15.79
CA MET A 156 -9.42 -8.23 -15.24
C MET A 156 -9.32 -6.79 -14.72
N GLN A 157 -9.80 -5.81 -15.49
CA GLN A 157 -9.84 -4.41 -15.07
C GLN A 157 -10.79 -4.19 -13.89
N ALA A 158 -11.97 -4.78 -13.94
CA ALA A 158 -12.92 -4.74 -12.83
C ALA A 158 -12.35 -5.39 -11.57
N GLY A 159 -11.66 -6.50 -11.71
CA GLY A 159 -10.96 -7.18 -10.63
C GLY A 159 -9.86 -6.30 -10.00
N ALA A 160 -9.10 -5.58 -10.81
CA ALA A 160 -8.11 -4.63 -10.30
C ALA A 160 -8.75 -3.52 -9.47
N ALA A 161 -9.85 -2.94 -9.95
CA ALA A 161 -10.60 -1.93 -9.20
C ALA A 161 -11.16 -2.48 -7.89
N MET A 162 -11.74 -3.69 -7.91
CA MET A 162 -12.27 -4.35 -6.71
C MET A 162 -11.18 -4.68 -5.70
N ALA A 163 -9.99 -5.06 -6.15
CA ALA A 163 -8.85 -5.28 -5.27
C ALA A 163 -8.42 -4.00 -4.56
N VAL A 164 -8.40 -2.86 -5.26
CA VAL A 164 -8.09 -1.55 -4.66
C VAL A 164 -9.16 -1.15 -3.65
N VAL A 165 -10.44 -1.31 -3.99
CA VAL A 165 -11.56 -1.06 -3.07
C VAL A 165 -11.45 -1.97 -1.84
N GLY A 166 -11.12 -3.25 -2.04
CA GLY A 166 -10.90 -4.21 -0.96
C GLY A 166 -9.74 -3.80 -0.05
N TRP A 167 -8.63 -3.38 -0.61
CA TRP A 167 -7.47 -2.91 0.15
C TRP A 167 -7.82 -1.72 1.05
N TRP A 168 -8.47 -0.70 0.49
CA TRP A 168 -8.92 0.46 1.26
C TRP A 168 -9.99 0.10 2.29
N THR A 169 -10.86 -0.85 1.99
CA THR A 169 -11.85 -1.37 2.93
C THR A 169 -11.18 -2.05 4.11
N GLY A 170 -10.23 -2.94 3.87
CA GLY A 170 -9.45 -3.59 4.91
C GLY A 170 -8.71 -2.58 5.80
N TYR A 171 -8.06 -1.61 5.19
CA TYR A 171 -7.32 -0.57 5.90
C TYR A 171 -8.25 0.38 6.67
N LYS A 172 -9.25 0.98 6.01
CA LYS A 172 -10.10 2.00 6.62
C LYS A 172 -11.09 1.40 7.63
N LEU A 173 -11.84 0.37 7.26
CA LEU A 173 -12.80 -0.27 8.17
C LEU A 173 -12.10 -1.09 9.26
N GLY A 174 -10.95 -1.69 8.96
CA GLY A 174 -10.10 -2.29 9.99
C GLY A 174 -9.65 -1.26 11.02
N GLY A 175 -9.32 -0.05 10.58
CA GLY A 175 -9.03 1.08 11.46
C GLY A 175 -10.22 1.49 12.35
N VAL A 176 -11.43 1.46 11.82
CA VAL A 176 -12.67 1.69 12.60
C VAL A 176 -12.79 0.67 13.74
N ILE A 177 -12.60 -0.60 13.43
CA ILE A 177 -12.67 -1.68 14.43
C ILE A 177 -11.59 -1.48 15.51
N ALA A 178 -10.35 -1.23 15.10
CA ALA A 178 -9.22 -1.07 16.01
C ALA A 178 -9.42 0.12 16.97
N LEU A 179 -9.78 1.28 16.44
CA LEU A 179 -9.93 2.50 17.22
C LEU A 179 -11.12 2.42 18.19
N ASN A 180 -12.26 1.92 17.73
CA ASN A 180 -13.43 1.77 18.59
C ASN A 180 -13.23 0.70 19.67
N ALA A 181 -12.59 -0.41 19.35
CA ALA A 181 -12.25 -1.42 20.34
C ALA A 181 -11.30 -0.87 21.40
N ALA A 182 -10.25 -0.17 21.01
CA ALA A 182 -9.32 0.43 21.95
C ALA A 182 -9.99 1.47 22.87
N GLU A 183 -10.86 2.31 22.33
CA GLU A 183 -11.59 3.28 23.14
C GLU A 183 -12.59 2.61 24.08
N PHE A 184 -13.30 1.60 23.62
CA PHE A 184 -14.24 0.83 24.44
C PHE A 184 -13.54 0.21 25.66
N PHE A 185 -12.42 -0.46 25.45
CA PHE A 185 -11.68 -1.08 26.55
C PHE A 185 -11.02 -0.08 27.47
N GLN A 186 -10.57 1.06 26.94
CA GLN A 186 -10.03 2.15 27.75
C GLN A 186 -11.11 2.73 28.68
N GLN A 187 -12.30 3.01 28.19
CA GLN A 187 -13.42 3.53 28.96
C GLN A 187 -13.97 2.50 29.98
N ALA A 188 -13.83 1.21 29.68
CA ALA A 188 -14.18 0.14 30.61
C ALA A 188 -13.18 -0.02 31.79
N GLY A 189 -12.08 0.75 31.79
CA GLY A 189 -11.10 0.77 32.87
C GLY A 189 -9.92 -0.18 32.71
N PHE A 190 -9.75 -0.82 31.57
CA PHE A 190 -8.59 -1.68 31.31
C PHE A 190 -7.35 -0.84 31.03
N GLU A 191 -6.28 -1.05 31.75
CA GLU A 191 -4.98 -0.39 31.48
C GLU A 191 -4.32 -0.94 30.24
N ASN A 192 -4.53 -2.22 29.94
CA ASN A 192 -4.00 -2.93 28.77
C ASN A 192 -4.98 -2.93 27.58
N TYR A 193 -5.66 -1.82 27.34
CA TYR A 193 -6.71 -1.76 26.31
C TYR A 193 -6.19 -1.99 24.88
N TRP A 194 -4.99 -1.56 24.55
CA TRP A 194 -4.39 -1.86 23.25
C TRP A 194 -4.05 -3.34 23.09
N GLN A 195 -3.51 -3.97 24.12
CA GLN A 195 -3.21 -5.40 24.12
C GLN A 195 -4.48 -6.24 23.89
N ILE A 196 -5.58 -5.88 24.53
CA ILE A 196 -6.88 -6.52 24.32
C ILE A 196 -7.39 -6.26 22.88
N THR A 197 -7.20 -5.05 22.38
CA THR A 197 -7.58 -4.68 21.01
C THR A 197 -6.83 -5.54 19.98
N PHE A 198 -5.57 -5.85 20.18
CA PHE A 198 -4.83 -6.73 19.28
C PHE A 198 -5.39 -8.16 19.26
N LEU A 199 -5.93 -8.65 20.35
CA LEU A 199 -6.65 -9.92 20.35
C LEU A 199 -7.97 -9.85 19.55
N VAL A 200 -8.69 -8.75 19.62
CA VAL A 200 -9.87 -8.50 18.77
C VAL A 200 -9.48 -8.48 17.29
N LEU A 201 -8.40 -7.81 16.93
CA LEU A 201 -7.88 -7.78 15.57
C LEU A 201 -7.42 -9.17 15.11
N GLY A 202 -6.91 -9.98 16.01
CA GLY A 202 -6.62 -11.39 15.77
C GLY A 202 -7.85 -12.20 15.37
N VAL A 203 -9.00 -11.91 15.97
CA VAL A 203 -10.28 -12.53 15.57
C VAL A 203 -10.65 -12.15 14.13
N VAL A 204 -10.39 -10.90 13.72
CA VAL A 204 -10.61 -10.46 12.34
C VAL A 204 -9.70 -11.23 11.38
N VAL A 205 -8.45 -11.47 11.74
CA VAL A 205 -7.52 -12.31 10.94
C VAL A 205 -8.04 -13.72 10.79
N ILE A 206 -8.57 -14.33 11.85
CA ILE A 206 -9.19 -15.65 11.80
C ILE A 206 -10.40 -15.66 10.86
N ALA A 207 -11.26 -14.65 10.94
CA ALA A 207 -12.41 -14.52 10.05
C ALA A 207 -11.97 -14.39 8.58
N CYS A 208 -10.91 -13.64 8.30
CA CYS A 208 -10.32 -13.53 6.95
C CYS A 208 -9.79 -14.89 6.45
N ASN A 209 -9.15 -15.68 7.31
CA ASN A 209 -8.70 -17.04 6.96
C ASN A 209 -9.86 -17.97 6.60
N ILE A 210 -10.94 -17.91 7.36
CA ILE A 210 -12.14 -18.68 7.07
C ILE A 210 -12.73 -18.24 5.72
N GLY A 211 -12.84 -16.94 5.47
CA GLY A 211 -13.30 -16.40 4.20
C GLY A 211 -12.42 -16.80 3.03
N LEU A 212 -11.11 -16.88 3.22
CA LEU A 212 -10.15 -17.31 2.19
C LEU A 212 -10.44 -18.73 1.69
N MET A 213 -10.98 -19.61 2.51
CA MET A 213 -11.32 -20.98 2.09
C MET A 213 -12.43 -21.01 1.04
N PHE A 214 -13.22 -19.96 0.90
CA PHE A 214 -14.23 -19.81 -0.14
C PHE A 214 -13.68 -19.26 -1.46
N VAL A 215 -12.44 -18.78 -1.47
CA VAL A 215 -11.76 -18.31 -2.68
C VAL A 215 -11.20 -19.52 -3.42
N HIS A 216 -11.66 -19.71 -4.66
CA HIS A 216 -11.19 -20.82 -5.50
C HIS A 216 -9.74 -20.60 -5.92
N GLU A 217 -8.91 -21.65 -5.80
CA GLU A 217 -7.56 -21.67 -6.34
C GLU A 217 -7.51 -22.54 -7.59
N PRO A 218 -7.26 -21.95 -8.78
CA PRO A 218 -7.15 -22.72 -10.02
C PRO A 218 -5.93 -23.65 -9.99
N GLN A 219 -6.00 -24.74 -10.76
CA GLN A 219 -4.88 -25.69 -10.92
C GLN A 219 -3.68 -25.00 -11.61
N PRO A 220 -2.46 -25.10 -11.07
CA PRO A 220 -1.30 -24.32 -11.52
C PRO A 220 -0.55 -24.90 -12.72
N THR A 221 -1.23 -25.39 -13.75
CA THR A 221 -0.62 -26.23 -14.80
C THR A 221 0.30 -25.49 -15.78
N GLU A 222 -0.04 -24.27 -16.21
CA GLU A 222 0.74 -23.57 -17.25
C GLU A 222 1.88 -22.73 -16.68
N ARG A 223 1.67 -22.13 -15.50
CA ARG A 223 2.63 -21.23 -14.86
C ARG A 223 3.84 -21.95 -14.31
N GLN A 224 3.65 -23.13 -13.69
CA GLN A 224 4.77 -23.94 -13.20
C GLN A 224 5.65 -24.42 -14.35
N LYS A 225 5.06 -24.81 -15.49
CA LYS A 225 5.81 -25.23 -16.68
C LYS A 225 6.64 -24.10 -17.27
N SER A 226 6.05 -22.89 -17.37
CA SER A 226 6.75 -21.70 -17.86
C SER A 226 7.91 -21.31 -16.97
N GLN A 227 7.71 -21.35 -15.66
CA GLN A 227 8.74 -20.98 -14.68
C GLN A 227 9.88 -21.99 -14.62
N ILE A 228 9.56 -23.29 -14.68
CA ILE A 228 10.56 -24.36 -14.76
C ILE A 228 11.41 -24.21 -16.03
N ARG A 229 10.79 -23.89 -17.16
CA ARG A 229 11.53 -23.65 -18.41
C ARG A 229 12.47 -22.44 -18.32
N THR A 230 12.01 -21.38 -17.71
CA THR A 230 12.83 -20.17 -17.53
C THR A 230 14.00 -20.45 -16.61
N ASP A 231 13.78 -21.17 -15.51
CA ASP A 231 14.82 -21.58 -14.57
C ASP A 231 15.86 -22.50 -15.23
N GLN A 232 15.42 -23.47 -16.03
CA GLN A 232 16.32 -24.36 -16.77
C GLN A 232 17.17 -23.60 -17.78
N MET A 233 16.60 -22.64 -18.51
CA MET A 233 17.36 -21.79 -19.45
C MET A 233 18.40 -20.92 -18.73
N ILE A 234 18.12 -20.45 -17.54
CA ILE A 234 19.07 -19.69 -16.73
C ILE A 234 20.18 -20.61 -16.21
N GLU A 235 19.84 -21.81 -15.76
CA GLU A 235 20.83 -22.81 -15.31
C GLU A 235 21.77 -23.26 -16.44
N GLU A 236 21.24 -23.50 -17.64
CA GLU A 236 22.04 -23.87 -18.79
C GLU A 236 23.00 -22.76 -19.25
N LYS A 237 22.55 -21.50 -19.22
CA LYS A 237 23.39 -20.36 -19.57
C LYS A 237 24.54 -20.10 -18.59
N LEU A 238 24.41 -20.54 -17.36
CA LEU A 238 25.35 -20.24 -16.29
C LEU A 238 26.32 -21.37 -15.97
N GLY A 239 26.05 -22.59 -16.44
CA GLY A 239 26.93 -23.74 -16.30
C GLY A 239 27.31 -24.08 -14.86
N ALA A 240 26.53 -23.67 -13.87
CA ALA A 240 26.91 -23.75 -12.46
C ALA A 240 25.89 -24.52 -11.63
N SER A 241 26.38 -25.44 -10.86
CA SER A 241 25.63 -26.29 -9.93
C SER A 241 25.48 -25.72 -8.52
N ASN A 242 25.90 -24.47 -8.27
CA ASN A 242 25.98 -23.89 -6.94
C ASN A 242 24.79 -22.94 -6.67
N VAL A 243 24.15 -23.09 -5.51
CA VAL A 243 23.00 -22.26 -5.06
C VAL A 243 23.37 -20.77 -5.01
N ALA A 244 24.57 -20.42 -4.61
CA ALA A 244 25.05 -19.04 -4.57
C ALA A 244 25.10 -18.40 -5.97
N THR A 245 25.60 -19.13 -6.96
CA THR A 245 25.68 -18.64 -8.36
C THR A 245 24.29 -18.52 -8.98
N LYS A 246 23.37 -19.43 -8.68
CA LYS A 246 21.97 -19.38 -9.11
C LYS A 246 21.27 -18.14 -8.53
N SER A 247 21.51 -17.83 -7.27
CA SER A 247 20.91 -16.65 -6.60
C SER A 247 21.46 -15.35 -7.17
N VAL A 248 22.75 -15.25 -7.41
CA VAL A 248 23.40 -14.07 -8.02
C VAL A 248 22.88 -13.83 -9.44
N ALA A 249 22.78 -14.90 -10.22
CA ALA A 249 22.28 -14.82 -11.57
C ALA A 249 20.81 -14.42 -11.65
N TRP A 250 20.01 -14.92 -10.75
CA TRP A 250 18.61 -14.55 -10.66
C TRP A 250 18.44 -13.07 -10.29
N ILE A 251 19.17 -12.56 -9.31
CA ILE A 251 19.18 -11.14 -8.92
C ILE A 251 19.63 -10.28 -10.10
N SER A 252 20.70 -10.68 -10.78
CA SER A 252 21.23 -9.98 -11.95
C SER A 252 20.20 -9.91 -13.09
N GLY A 253 19.58 -11.01 -13.45
CA GLY A 253 18.58 -11.05 -14.51
C GLY A 253 17.29 -10.32 -14.18
N THR A 254 16.85 -10.40 -12.92
CA THR A 254 15.57 -9.81 -12.48
C THR A 254 15.69 -8.31 -12.21
N VAL A 255 16.84 -7.83 -11.78
CA VAL A 255 17.06 -6.43 -11.38
C VAL A 255 17.83 -5.65 -12.45
N ALA A 256 18.97 -6.17 -12.92
CA ALA A 256 19.86 -5.44 -13.81
C ALA A 256 19.27 -5.26 -15.23
N GLY A 257 18.64 -6.26 -15.78
CA GLY A 257 18.06 -6.20 -17.13
C GLY A 257 17.03 -5.09 -17.30
N PRO A 258 15.97 -5.04 -16.47
CA PRO A 258 14.97 -3.99 -16.50
C PRO A 258 15.52 -2.59 -16.25
N ILE A 259 16.49 -2.43 -15.36
CA ILE A 259 17.14 -1.15 -15.08
C ILE A 259 17.91 -0.67 -16.31
N ILE A 260 18.71 -1.53 -16.91
CA ILE A 260 19.47 -1.19 -18.12
C ILE A 260 18.53 -0.81 -19.27
N SER A 261 17.45 -1.56 -19.48
CA SER A 261 16.43 -1.25 -20.49
C SER A 261 15.77 0.11 -20.25
N PHE A 262 15.44 0.42 -19.00
CA PHE A 262 14.85 1.69 -18.61
C PHE A 262 15.75 2.89 -18.94
N PHE A 263 17.04 2.80 -18.60
CA PHE A 263 18.03 3.84 -18.93
C PHE A 263 18.30 3.97 -20.43
N LYS A 264 18.31 2.87 -21.17
CA LYS A 264 18.47 2.90 -22.62
C LYS A 264 17.29 3.56 -23.33
N LYS A 265 16.05 3.26 -22.91
CA LYS A 265 14.85 3.80 -23.52
C LYS A 265 14.72 5.31 -23.33
N ASN A 266 14.99 5.81 -22.14
CA ASN A 266 14.72 7.19 -21.76
C ASN A 266 15.94 8.12 -21.86
N GLY A 267 17.15 7.58 -21.93
CA GLY A 267 18.39 8.32 -21.76
C GLY A 267 18.71 8.61 -20.30
N PHE A 268 19.98 8.84 -19.98
CA PHE A 268 20.42 8.92 -18.58
C PHE A 268 19.77 10.08 -17.81
N LYS A 269 19.73 11.28 -18.38
CA LYS A 269 19.16 12.47 -17.72
C LYS A 269 17.67 12.36 -17.48
N ILE A 270 16.92 11.89 -18.47
CA ILE A 270 15.47 11.75 -18.38
C ILE A 270 15.11 10.60 -17.45
N ALA A 271 15.84 9.50 -17.51
CA ALA A 271 15.66 8.37 -16.59
C ALA A 271 15.87 8.79 -15.13
N LEU A 272 16.93 9.54 -14.83
CA LEU A 272 17.15 10.09 -13.48
C LEU A 272 16.03 11.06 -13.06
N GLY A 273 15.55 11.89 -13.99
CA GLY A 273 14.41 12.78 -13.76
C GLY A 273 13.13 12.01 -13.40
N ILE A 274 12.84 10.93 -14.10
CA ILE A 274 11.70 10.04 -13.81
C ILE A 274 11.85 9.39 -12.43
N LEU A 275 13.02 8.83 -12.14
CA LEU A 275 13.29 8.20 -10.84
C LEU A 275 13.19 9.20 -9.69
N GLY A 276 13.74 10.41 -9.88
CA GLY A 276 13.62 11.49 -8.90
C GLY A 276 12.16 11.92 -8.67
N PHE A 277 11.38 12.04 -9.72
CA PHE A 277 9.96 12.35 -9.64
C PHE A 277 9.19 11.26 -8.90
N VAL A 278 9.40 10.00 -9.27
CA VAL A 278 8.75 8.84 -8.62
C VAL A 278 9.11 8.76 -7.14
N PHE A 279 10.36 9.01 -6.81
CA PHE A 279 10.84 9.01 -5.42
C PHE A 279 10.21 10.13 -4.58
N LEU A 280 10.04 11.32 -5.17
CA LEU A 280 9.63 12.54 -4.43
C LEU A 280 8.14 12.83 -4.45
N PHE A 281 7.37 12.28 -5.39
CA PHE A 281 6.02 12.75 -5.68
C PHE A 281 5.07 12.70 -4.48
N LYS A 282 5.08 11.64 -3.71
CA LYS A 282 4.17 11.43 -2.58
C LYS A 282 4.79 11.69 -1.21
N ILE A 283 5.95 12.29 -1.13
CA ILE A 283 6.65 12.49 0.14
C ILE A 283 5.85 13.38 1.10
N GLY A 284 5.30 14.48 0.62
CA GLY A 284 4.48 15.36 1.47
C GLY A 284 3.27 14.66 2.05
N GLU A 285 2.58 13.86 1.25
CA GLU A 285 1.47 13.02 1.69
C GLU A 285 1.93 11.95 2.70
N ALA A 286 3.09 11.35 2.49
CA ALA A 286 3.64 10.35 3.40
C ALA A 286 3.99 10.94 4.77
N PHE A 287 4.58 12.14 4.82
CA PHE A 287 4.83 12.87 6.07
C PHE A 287 3.53 13.17 6.81
N LEU A 288 2.53 13.69 6.12
CA LEU A 288 1.21 13.94 6.67
C LEU A 288 0.58 12.64 7.19
N GLY A 289 0.54 11.62 6.35
CA GLY A 289 -0.07 10.33 6.69
C GLY A 289 0.61 9.64 7.86
N ARG A 290 1.93 9.80 8.01
CA ARG A 290 2.69 9.21 9.13
C ARG A 290 2.35 9.88 10.46
N MET A 291 2.10 11.19 10.46
CA MET A 291 1.88 11.98 11.67
C MET A 291 0.42 12.39 11.89
N SER A 292 -0.48 12.17 10.92
CA SER A 292 -1.86 12.65 10.99
C SER A 292 -2.62 12.12 12.20
N ILE A 293 -2.53 10.83 12.48
CA ILE A 293 -3.27 10.22 13.59
C ILE A 293 -2.74 10.71 14.96
N ILE A 294 -1.46 10.95 15.07
CA ILE A 294 -0.83 11.54 16.27
C ILE A 294 -1.34 12.97 16.46
N PHE A 295 -1.39 13.73 15.38
CA PHE A 295 -1.93 15.09 15.38
C PHE A 295 -3.39 15.13 15.82
N TYR A 296 -4.24 14.25 15.29
CA TYR A 296 -5.66 14.19 15.68
C TYR A 296 -5.81 13.94 17.18
N LYS A 297 -4.99 13.07 17.74
CA LYS A 297 -5.01 12.76 19.17
C LYS A 297 -4.54 13.94 20.00
N GLU A 298 -3.46 14.62 19.60
CA GLU A 298 -2.91 15.78 20.33
C GLU A 298 -3.84 17.01 20.29
N ILE A 299 -4.59 17.19 19.20
CA ILE A 299 -5.56 18.29 19.07
C ILE A 299 -6.83 18.05 19.91
N GLY A 300 -7.06 16.81 20.38
CA GLY A 300 -8.12 16.48 21.32
C GLY A 300 -9.25 15.60 20.77
N PHE A 301 -9.13 15.05 19.57
CA PHE A 301 -10.11 14.10 19.04
C PHE A 301 -9.99 12.75 19.76
N SER A 302 -11.14 12.15 20.10
CA SER A 302 -11.20 10.80 20.64
C SER A 302 -10.90 9.74 19.57
N LYS A 303 -10.58 8.51 19.98
CA LYS A 303 -10.41 7.39 19.07
C LYS A 303 -11.67 7.12 18.24
N SER A 304 -12.85 7.29 18.81
CA SER A 304 -14.14 7.16 18.10
C SER A 304 -14.32 8.25 17.04
N ASP A 305 -13.94 9.50 17.33
CA ASP A 305 -13.99 10.59 16.34
C ASP A 305 -13.05 10.32 15.18
N ILE A 306 -11.84 9.87 15.46
CA ILE A 306 -10.86 9.49 14.42
C ILE A 306 -11.40 8.33 13.58
N ALA A 307 -12.03 7.34 14.21
CA ALA A 307 -12.65 6.22 13.50
C ALA A 307 -13.76 6.69 12.56
N LEU A 308 -14.62 7.59 13.03
CA LEU A 308 -15.73 8.11 12.23
C LEU A 308 -15.24 8.95 11.04
N TYR A 309 -14.43 9.96 11.29
CA TYR A 309 -14.04 10.96 10.28
C TYR A 309 -12.89 10.48 9.41
N SER A 310 -11.80 10.00 10.00
CA SER A 310 -10.59 9.61 9.26
C SER A 310 -10.73 8.26 8.55
N LYS A 311 -11.42 7.31 9.13
CA LYS A 311 -11.53 5.94 8.61
C LYS A 311 -12.88 5.65 7.95
N GLY A 312 -13.99 5.86 8.65
CA GLY A 312 -15.31 5.54 8.13
C GLY A 312 -15.74 6.45 6.98
N LEU A 313 -15.77 7.76 7.21
CA LEU A 313 -16.07 8.76 6.17
C LEU A 313 -15.00 8.75 5.09
N GLY A 314 -13.74 8.63 5.46
CA GLY A 314 -12.62 8.54 4.54
C GLY A 314 -12.69 7.34 3.60
N TRP A 315 -13.22 6.20 4.06
CA TRP A 315 -13.42 5.03 3.20
C TRP A 315 -14.37 5.34 2.04
N ILE A 316 -15.53 5.92 2.32
CA ILE A 316 -16.52 6.29 1.29
C ILE A 316 -15.90 7.25 0.29
N THR A 317 -15.24 8.30 0.77
CA THR A 317 -14.58 9.31 -0.06
C THR A 317 -13.50 8.70 -0.95
N THR A 318 -12.65 7.85 -0.40
CA THR A 318 -11.57 7.20 -1.15
C THR A 318 -12.10 6.31 -2.26
N VAL A 319 -13.13 5.51 -2.01
CA VAL A 319 -13.74 4.64 -3.02
C VAL A 319 -14.33 5.47 -4.17
N VAL A 320 -15.10 6.49 -3.84
CA VAL A 320 -15.73 7.36 -4.86
C VAL A 320 -14.68 8.08 -5.69
N PHE A 321 -13.71 8.71 -5.06
CA PHE A 321 -12.71 9.52 -5.77
C PHE A 321 -11.62 8.70 -6.46
N THR A 322 -11.41 7.44 -6.09
CA THR A 322 -10.58 6.52 -6.88
C THR A 322 -11.19 6.30 -8.27
N LEU A 323 -12.48 6.07 -8.33
CA LEU A 323 -13.20 5.89 -9.60
C LEU A 323 -13.22 7.17 -10.44
N LEU A 324 -13.48 8.31 -9.81
CA LEU A 324 -13.50 9.62 -10.49
C LEU A 324 -12.11 10.04 -10.95
N GLY A 325 -11.07 9.76 -10.16
CA GLY A 325 -9.68 10.05 -10.51
C GLY A 325 -9.20 9.26 -11.73
N GLY A 326 -9.59 7.99 -11.82
CA GLY A 326 -9.32 7.16 -13.01
C GLY A 326 -9.97 7.75 -14.27
N LEU A 327 -11.22 8.18 -14.17
CA LEU A 327 -11.92 8.82 -15.29
C LEU A 327 -11.26 10.13 -15.72
N PHE A 328 -10.83 10.95 -14.78
CA PHE A 328 -10.11 12.21 -15.06
C PHE A 328 -8.77 11.95 -15.77
N ALA A 329 -8.00 10.98 -15.32
CA ALA A 329 -6.72 10.60 -15.94
C ALA A 329 -6.90 10.13 -17.39
N ILE A 330 -7.93 9.35 -17.68
CA ILE A 330 -8.25 8.88 -19.03
C ILE A 330 -8.62 10.06 -19.94
N ARG A 331 -9.43 11.00 -19.49
CA ARG A 331 -9.94 12.12 -20.32
C ARG A 331 -8.93 13.24 -20.49
N SER A 332 -8.18 13.58 -19.46
CA SER A 332 -7.32 14.78 -19.45
C SER A 332 -5.85 14.48 -19.74
N GLY A 333 -5.46 13.20 -19.80
CA GLY A 333 -4.08 12.80 -19.94
C GLY A 333 -3.35 12.68 -18.60
N VAL A 334 -2.33 11.82 -18.59
CA VAL A 334 -1.61 11.43 -17.37
C VAL A 334 -0.79 12.57 -16.78
N ILE A 335 -0.09 13.34 -17.62
CA ILE A 335 0.77 14.45 -17.15
C ILE A 335 -0.07 15.52 -16.47
N LYS A 336 -1.19 15.92 -17.07
CA LYS A 336 -2.12 16.88 -16.48
C LYS A 336 -2.72 16.35 -15.17
N ALA A 337 -3.09 15.07 -15.14
CA ALA A 337 -3.57 14.42 -13.92
C ALA A 337 -2.53 14.43 -12.80
N MET A 338 -1.25 14.21 -13.11
CA MET A 338 -0.16 14.28 -12.14
C MET A 338 0.00 15.69 -11.56
N PHE A 339 0.00 16.73 -12.38
CA PHE A 339 0.07 18.12 -11.91
C PHE A 339 -1.12 18.49 -11.04
N VAL A 340 -2.34 18.18 -11.49
CA VAL A 340 -3.57 18.47 -10.74
C VAL A 340 -3.56 17.75 -9.40
N SER A 341 -3.22 16.48 -9.37
CA SER A 341 -3.17 15.70 -8.13
C SER A 341 -2.09 16.20 -7.17
N GLY A 342 -0.92 16.61 -7.68
CA GLY A 342 0.14 17.21 -6.87
C GLY A 342 -0.29 18.53 -6.23
N ILE A 343 -0.95 19.40 -6.98
CA ILE A 343 -1.49 20.67 -6.47
C ILE A 343 -2.59 20.40 -5.44
N LEU A 344 -3.47 19.43 -5.68
CA LEU A 344 -4.48 19.02 -4.71
C LEU A 344 -3.88 18.52 -3.41
N MET A 345 -2.84 17.68 -3.47
CA MET A 345 -2.14 17.20 -2.27
C MET A 345 -1.55 18.35 -1.47
N ALA A 346 -0.89 19.30 -2.11
CA ALA A 346 -0.34 20.49 -1.44
C ALA A 346 -1.45 21.33 -0.79
N SER A 347 -2.55 21.55 -1.50
CA SER A 347 -3.68 22.33 -1.02
C SER A 347 -4.36 21.67 0.18
N THR A 348 -4.55 20.36 0.15
CA THR A 348 -5.16 19.62 1.27
C THR A 348 -4.27 19.58 2.50
N ASN A 349 -2.95 19.50 2.33
CA ASN A 349 -2.04 19.61 3.45
C ASN A 349 -2.13 20.97 4.16
N LEU A 350 -2.38 22.03 3.40
CA LEU A 350 -2.65 23.36 3.98
C LEU A 350 -3.96 23.41 4.79
N LEU A 351 -4.97 22.63 4.45
CA LEU A 351 -6.17 22.49 5.27
C LEU A 351 -5.87 21.92 6.66
N PHE A 352 -4.94 21.00 6.77
CA PHE A 352 -4.49 20.49 8.06
C PHE A 352 -3.77 21.57 8.88
N SER A 353 -3.03 22.47 8.24
CA SER A 353 -2.46 23.65 8.91
C SER A 353 -3.55 24.55 9.50
N VAL A 354 -4.62 24.81 8.74
CA VAL A 354 -5.78 25.58 9.21
C VAL A 354 -6.44 24.88 10.40
N LEU A 355 -6.61 23.58 10.34
CA LEU A 355 -7.14 22.78 11.46
C LEU A 355 -6.25 22.90 12.72
N ALA A 356 -4.94 22.83 12.54
CA ALA A 356 -3.99 22.95 13.65
C ALA A 356 -4.07 24.32 14.32
N TRP A 357 -4.20 25.39 13.54
CA TRP A 357 -4.29 26.77 14.08
C TRP A 357 -5.67 27.10 14.64
N SER A 358 -6.73 26.48 14.15
CA SER A 358 -8.11 26.70 14.61
C SER A 358 -8.45 25.91 15.88
N GLY A 359 -7.69 24.87 16.20
CA GLY A 359 -7.98 23.95 17.29
C GLY A 359 -9.03 22.90 16.92
N LYS A 360 -9.57 22.19 17.91
CA LYS A 360 -10.54 21.13 17.70
C LYS A 360 -11.83 21.65 17.06
N SER A 361 -12.07 21.28 15.80
CA SER A 361 -13.29 21.59 15.06
C SER A 361 -13.69 20.36 14.25
N GLU A 362 -14.85 19.78 14.57
CA GLU A 362 -15.30 18.55 13.93
C GLU A 362 -15.60 18.73 12.43
N TRP A 363 -16.27 19.81 12.06
CA TRP A 363 -16.59 20.05 10.67
C TRP A 363 -15.33 20.33 9.82
N LEU A 364 -14.36 21.07 10.35
CA LEU A 364 -13.11 21.36 9.67
C LEU A 364 -12.26 20.09 9.54
N PHE A 365 -12.26 19.25 10.56
CA PHE A 365 -11.64 17.93 10.51
C PHE A 365 -12.24 17.04 9.41
N ALA A 366 -13.58 16.97 9.35
CA ALA A 366 -14.26 16.22 8.30
C ALA A 366 -13.92 16.74 6.90
N VAL A 367 -13.92 18.06 6.70
CA VAL A 367 -13.56 18.69 5.41
C VAL A 367 -12.10 18.38 5.05
N ALA A 368 -11.16 18.52 5.99
CA ALA A 368 -9.76 18.24 5.74
C ALA A 368 -9.53 16.79 5.33
N VAL A 369 -10.17 15.84 6.02
CA VAL A 369 -10.06 14.41 5.71
C VAL A 369 -10.67 14.08 4.34
N ILE A 370 -11.84 14.61 4.01
CA ILE A 370 -12.49 14.37 2.72
C ILE A 370 -11.61 14.86 1.57
N PHE A 371 -11.08 16.07 1.66
CA PHE A 371 -10.21 16.63 0.62
C PHE A 371 -8.88 15.91 0.52
N ASP A 372 -8.30 15.48 1.66
CA ASP A 372 -7.07 14.68 1.67
C ASP A 372 -7.27 13.32 1.00
N ASP A 373 -8.33 12.62 1.31
CA ASP A 373 -8.67 11.33 0.68
C ASP A 373 -8.96 11.49 -0.82
N MET A 374 -9.61 12.56 -1.22
CA MET A 374 -9.81 12.91 -2.62
C MET A 374 -8.48 13.11 -3.35
N ALA A 375 -7.60 13.92 -2.79
CA ALA A 375 -6.29 14.20 -3.38
C ALA A 375 -5.42 12.94 -3.44
N ALA A 376 -5.42 12.12 -2.39
CA ALA A 376 -4.69 10.86 -2.33
C ALA A 376 -5.20 9.87 -3.39
N ALA A 377 -6.51 9.76 -3.56
CA ALA A 377 -7.11 8.88 -4.56
C ALA A 377 -6.73 9.32 -6.00
N PHE A 378 -6.86 10.60 -6.32
CA PHE A 378 -6.42 11.14 -7.61
C PHE A 378 -4.94 10.93 -7.85
N ALA A 379 -4.10 11.22 -6.87
CA ALA A 379 -2.66 11.05 -6.97
C ALA A 379 -2.26 9.59 -7.19
N THR A 380 -2.89 8.66 -6.50
CA THR A 380 -2.61 7.23 -6.64
C THR A 380 -2.96 6.72 -8.03
N VAL A 381 -4.14 7.06 -8.55
CA VAL A 381 -4.58 6.65 -9.88
C VAL A 381 -3.70 7.27 -10.97
N ALA A 382 -3.41 8.55 -10.87
CA ALA A 382 -2.52 9.25 -11.82
C ALA A 382 -1.11 8.67 -11.80
N PHE A 383 -0.58 8.36 -10.63
CA PHE A 383 0.75 7.78 -10.45
C PHE A 383 0.85 6.38 -11.07
N VAL A 384 -0.14 5.53 -10.82
CA VAL A 384 -0.22 4.18 -11.41
C VAL A 384 -0.28 4.26 -12.94
N ALA A 385 -1.11 5.15 -13.48
CA ALA A 385 -1.22 5.35 -14.92
C ALA A 385 0.09 5.86 -15.51
N PHE A 386 0.74 6.80 -14.86
CA PHE A 386 2.03 7.36 -15.28
C PHE A 386 3.11 6.28 -15.35
N ILE A 387 3.29 5.50 -14.29
CA ILE A 387 4.25 4.39 -14.28
C ILE A 387 3.94 3.39 -15.37
N SER A 388 2.69 3.02 -15.54
CA SER A 388 2.26 2.04 -16.54
C SER A 388 2.59 2.47 -17.98
N MET A 389 2.54 3.77 -18.27
CA MET A 389 2.86 4.32 -19.58
C MET A 389 4.37 4.48 -19.84
N LEU A 390 5.18 4.46 -18.80
CA LEU A 390 6.64 4.60 -18.91
C LEU A 390 7.36 3.28 -19.14
N VAL A 391 6.76 2.15 -18.76
CA VAL A 391 7.44 0.86 -18.80
C VAL A 391 7.61 0.34 -20.22
N ASP A 392 8.73 -0.33 -20.47
CA ASP A 392 8.98 -1.07 -21.70
C ASP A 392 8.09 -2.33 -21.71
N ARG A 393 7.40 -2.57 -22.83
CA ARG A 393 6.51 -3.74 -22.97
C ARG A 393 7.24 -5.08 -22.82
N THR A 394 8.53 -5.14 -23.10
CA THR A 394 9.36 -6.33 -22.89
C THR A 394 9.51 -6.68 -21.43
N TYR A 395 9.52 -5.67 -20.53
CA TYR A 395 9.74 -5.84 -19.09
C TYR A 395 8.63 -5.20 -18.24
N THR A 396 7.42 -5.17 -18.75
CA THR A 396 6.28 -4.42 -18.16
C THR A 396 6.12 -4.67 -16.65
N ALA A 397 5.96 -5.93 -16.25
CA ALA A 397 5.71 -6.26 -14.85
C ALA A 397 6.90 -5.90 -13.95
N THR A 398 8.12 -6.18 -14.38
CA THR A 398 9.33 -5.96 -13.59
C THR A 398 9.65 -4.48 -13.46
N GLN A 399 9.57 -3.70 -14.54
CA GLN A 399 9.80 -2.26 -14.49
C GLN A 399 8.73 -1.55 -13.66
N TYR A 400 7.47 -1.94 -13.80
CA TYR A 400 6.39 -1.42 -12.96
C TYR A 400 6.66 -1.68 -11.47
N ALA A 401 7.00 -2.90 -11.12
CA ALA A 401 7.30 -3.27 -9.74
C ALA A 401 8.50 -2.50 -9.17
N LEU A 402 9.55 -2.32 -9.97
CA LEU A 402 10.72 -1.55 -9.55
C LEU A 402 10.40 -0.07 -9.33
N LEU A 403 9.68 0.56 -10.24
CA LEU A 403 9.29 1.97 -10.11
C LEU A 403 8.35 2.18 -8.91
N ALA A 404 7.40 1.30 -8.71
CA ALA A 404 6.52 1.32 -7.55
C ALA A 404 7.31 1.13 -6.24
N SER A 405 8.30 0.25 -6.24
CA SER A 405 9.18 0.03 -5.09
C SER A 405 10.06 1.25 -4.76
N ILE A 406 10.57 1.94 -5.76
CA ILE A 406 11.33 3.19 -5.58
C ILE A 406 10.44 4.27 -4.94
N GLY A 407 9.20 4.41 -5.40
CA GLY A 407 8.24 5.33 -4.80
C GLY A 407 7.95 4.98 -3.33
N THR A 408 7.75 3.72 -3.03
CA THR A 408 7.54 3.22 -1.67
C THR A 408 8.77 3.45 -0.79
N ALA A 409 9.97 3.18 -1.31
CA ALA A 409 11.23 3.40 -0.59
C ALA A 409 11.41 4.89 -0.23
N GLY A 410 11.14 5.79 -1.16
CA GLY A 410 11.22 7.23 -0.93
C GLY A 410 10.26 7.69 0.17
N ARG A 411 9.00 7.30 0.07
CA ARG A 411 7.98 7.61 1.07
C ARG A 411 8.35 7.09 2.45
N THR A 412 8.69 5.82 2.54
CA THR A 412 8.96 5.16 3.82
C THR A 412 10.21 5.70 4.50
N THR A 413 11.30 5.81 3.75
CA THR A 413 12.59 6.23 4.31
C THR A 413 12.56 7.68 4.78
N LEU A 414 12.06 8.59 3.95
CA LEU A 414 12.03 10.01 4.30
C LEU A 414 10.95 10.31 5.34
N ALA A 415 9.76 9.72 5.21
CA ALA A 415 8.67 9.95 6.15
C ALA A 415 8.94 9.41 7.56
N ALA A 416 9.88 8.50 7.72
CA ALA A 416 10.31 8.03 9.04
C ALA A 416 10.86 9.18 9.92
N SER A 417 11.42 10.23 9.31
CA SER A 417 11.89 11.42 10.01
C SER A 417 10.79 12.42 10.37
N SER A 418 9.54 12.17 10.04
CA SER A 418 8.43 13.11 10.23
C SER A 418 8.19 13.46 11.69
N GLY A 419 8.26 12.49 12.60
CA GLY A 419 8.14 12.72 14.03
C GLY A 419 9.26 13.60 14.59
N ALA A 420 10.49 13.37 14.15
CA ALA A 420 11.63 14.21 14.50
C ALA A 420 11.45 15.66 14.00
N MET A 421 10.87 15.85 12.82
CA MET A 421 10.56 17.19 12.30
C MET A 421 9.54 17.91 13.16
N VAL A 422 8.49 17.26 13.61
CA VAL A 422 7.49 17.87 14.52
C VAL A 422 8.15 18.26 15.84
N ASP A 423 9.00 17.42 16.40
CA ASP A 423 9.75 17.72 17.62
C ASP A 423 10.71 18.90 17.43
N TRP A 424 11.40 18.96 16.29
CA TRP A 424 12.27 20.08 15.93
C TRP A 424 11.50 21.41 15.82
N LEU A 425 10.24 21.36 15.37
CA LEU A 425 9.34 22.52 15.31
C LEU A 425 8.64 22.81 16.66
N ASN A 426 9.04 22.17 17.75
CA ASN A 426 8.44 22.30 19.08
C ASN A 426 6.94 21.96 19.12
N GLY A 427 6.51 21.01 18.32
CA GLY A 427 5.12 20.58 18.21
C GLY A 427 4.21 21.55 17.46
N ASP A 428 4.76 22.46 16.66
CA ASP A 428 3.98 23.35 15.80
C ASP A 428 3.47 22.60 14.56
N TRP A 429 2.31 22.00 14.70
CA TRP A 429 1.66 21.23 13.65
C TRP A 429 1.29 22.08 12.43
N GLY A 430 0.92 23.34 12.63
CA GLY A 430 0.57 24.24 11.54
C GLY A 430 1.74 24.45 10.58
N ILE A 431 2.92 24.73 11.11
CA ILE A 431 4.15 24.86 10.30
C ILE A 431 4.56 23.52 9.70
N PHE A 432 4.42 22.41 10.44
CA PHE A 432 4.70 21.08 9.92
C PHE A 432 3.91 20.79 8.64
N PHE A 433 2.61 21.04 8.64
CA PHE A 433 1.77 20.80 7.45
C PHE A 433 2.04 21.77 6.30
N VAL A 434 2.45 23.01 6.58
CA VAL A 434 2.95 23.93 5.54
C VAL A 434 4.19 23.36 4.87
N ILE A 435 5.14 22.83 5.64
CA ILE A 435 6.35 22.21 5.11
C ILE A 435 6.00 20.99 4.25
N THR A 436 5.05 20.15 4.69
CA THR A 436 4.61 18.99 3.89
C THR A 436 3.95 19.40 2.57
N ALA A 437 3.22 20.51 2.56
CA ALA A 437 2.67 21.07 1.32
C ALA A 437 3.78 21.54 0.37
N ILE A 438 4.81 22.19 0.87
CA ILE A 438 5.96 22.63 0.09
C ILE A 438 6.77 21.46 -0.47
N MET A 439 6.80 20.32 0.22
CA MET A 439 7.52 19.11 -0.23
C MET A 439 7.02 18.54 -1.56
N VAL A 440 5.80 18.88 -1.98
CA VAL A 440 5.26 18.47 -3.30
C VAL A 440 5.94 19.23 -4.44
N ILE A 441 6.37 20.45 -4.22
CA ILE A 441 6.90 21.34 -5.26
C ILE A 441 8.12 20.77 -5.97
N PRO A 442 9.15 20.21 -5.30
CA PRO A 442 10.31 19.64 -6.00
C PRO A 442 9.94 18.56 -7.02
N SER A 443 8.96 17.70 -6.72
CA SER A 443 8.50 16.68 -7.66
C SER A 443 7.80 17.28 -8.87
N LEU A 444 6.98 18.30 -8.69
CA LEU A 444 6.29 18.98 -9.78
C LEU A 444 7.27 19.76 -10.67
N ILE A 445 8.31 20.37 -10.11
CA ILE A 445 9.39 20.99 -10.87
C ILE A 445 10.12 19.94 -11.71
N CYS A 446 10.46 18.81 -11.13
CA CYS A 446 11.09 17.70 -11.83
C CYS A 446 10.24 17.22 -13.01
N LEU A 447 8.93 17.04 -12.79
CA LEU A 447 7.97 16.66 -13.83
C LEU A 447 7.89 17.71 -14.95
N TRP A 448 7.89 18.99 -14.60
CA TRP A 448 7.86 20.09 -15.57
C TRP A 448 9.06 20.03 -16.54
N PHE A 449 10.27 19.77 -16.04
CA PHE A 449 11.46 19.68 -16.87
C PHE A 449 11.48 18.45 -17.79
N ILE A 450 10.86 17.34 -17.40
CA ILE A 450 10.88 16.11 -18.17
C ILE A 450 9.62 15.87 -19.03
N LYS A 451 8.53 16.62 -18.81
CA LYS A 451 7.21 16.34 -19.41
C LYS A 451 7.21 16.25 -20.94
N ASP A 452 8.00 17.11 -21.63
CA ASP A 452 8.03 17.16 -23.09
C ASP A 452 8.99 16.13 -23.70
N LYS A 453 9.81 15.49 -22.89
CA LYS A 453 10.84 14.51 -23.29
C LYS A 453 10.46 13.08 -22.94
N LEU A 454 9.29 12.86 -22.35
CA LEU A 454 8.81 11.55 -21.99
C LEU A 454 8.29 10.79 -23.19
N SER A 455 8.74 9.53 -23.36
CA SER A 455 8.19 8.60 -24.34
C SER A 455 6.98 7.90 -23.70
N LEU A 456 5.82 8.53 -23.72
CA LEU A 456 4.57 7.93 -23.32
C LEU A 456 3.98 7.16 -24.50
N GLN A 457 3.69 5.87 -24.30
CA GLN A 457 3.06 5.00 -25.31
C GLN A 457 1.54 5.03 -25.19
#